data_b7ea3eaae97928696f9bdd3144bd1750
#
_entry.id   b7ea3eaae97928696f9bdd3144bd1750
#
_cell.length_a   1.000
_cell.length_b   1.000
_cell.length_c   1.000
_cell.angle_alpha   90.00
_cell.angle_beta   90.00
_cell.angle_gamma   90.00
#
_symmetry.space_group_name_H-M   'P 1'
#
loop_
_entity.id
_entity.type
_entity.pdbx_description
1 polymer ?
#
loop_
_entity_poly.entity_id
_entity_poly.type
_entity_poly.pdbx_seq_one_letter_code
_entity_poly.pdbx_strand_id
1 'polypeptide(L)'
;FNGSSRVLQDDRVREAVIGAIDREGFVNTLMEGNGSVAEGPFPSYFAFGDSKVQEESYDLEYSRELLAEAGWTDEDGDGYVEKDGKRLTICWLTYPSRQELPLLAESAQASLKKIGIEVQIQCTANHLELLKKGNWDVYVSAFVSAPTGDPEYFFTTHCLQDSSKNRGGYYSETLEMLEQQLSGEFDTEKRTELAIEMTQTLLDDHMFFFASHLKMSMVSGEGVTGLT
;
A
#
# COMPACT_ATOMS: atom_id res chain seq x y z
N PHE A 1 -4.82 -4.02 1.70
CA PHE A 1 -5.08 -5.35 2.29
C PHE A 1 -6.53 -5.77 2.06
N ASN A 2 -6.82 -7.06 2.18
CA ASN A 2 -8.17 -7.59 2.12
C ASN A 2 -8.78 -7.65 3.53
N GLY A 3 -9.77 -6.84 3.82
CA GLY A 3 -10.46 -6.83 5.11
C GLY A 3 -11.19 -8.14 5.46
N SER A 4 -11.37 -9.05 4.51
CA SER A 4 -11.92 -10.39 4.74
C SER A 4 -10.84 -11.46 4.94
N SER A 5 -9.56 -11.12 4.82
CA SER A 5 -8.45 -12.05 5.07
C SER A 5 -8.41 -12.45 6.54
N ARG A 6 -8.36 -13.75 6.81
CA ARG A 6 -8.31 -14.24 8.20
C ARG A 6 -6.99 -13.95 8.89
N VAL A 7 -5.89 -13.98 8.13
CA VAL A 7 -4.54 -13.76 8.68
C VAL A 7 -4.23 -12.29 8.88
N LEU A 8 -4.96 -11.38 8.20
CA LEU A 8 -4.79 -9.93 8.28
C LEU A 8 -5.90 -9.22 9.08
N GLN A 9 -6.69 -9.96 9.88
CA GLN A 9 -7.71 -9.36 10.77
C GLN A 9 -7.08 -8.57 11.92
N ASP A 10 -5.96 -9.06 12.45
CA ASP A 10 -5.22 -8.40 13.53
C ASP A 10 -4.41 -7.26 12.94
N ASP A 11 -4.60 -6.06 13.46
CA ASP A 11 -3.92 -4.84 13.03
C ASP A 11 -2.39 -4.97 13.14
N ARG A 12 -1.89 -5.56 14.23
CA ARG A 12 -0.46 -5.82 14.45
C ARG A 12 0.17 -6.66 13.34
N VAL A 13 -0.59 -7.59 12.75
CA VAL A 13 -0.09 -8.38 11.61
C VAL A 13 0.03 -7.53 10.36
N ARG A 14 -0.92 -6.62 10.11
CA ARG A 14 -0.84 -5.68 8.98
C ARG A 14 0.33 -4.71 9.15
N GLU A 15 0.46 -4.11 10.33
CA GLU A 15 1.57 -3.24 10.71
C GLU A 15 2.93 -3.97 10.54
N ALA A 16 3.05 -5.21 11.02
CA ALA A 16 4.24 -6.02 10.84
C ALA A 16 4.57 -6.29 9.36
N VAL A 17 3.55 -6.50 8.53
CA VAL A 17 3.74 -6.67 7.07
C VAL A 17 4.24 -5.38 6.44
N ILE A 18 3.67 -4.22 6.80
CA ILE A 18 4.08 -2.91 6.29
C ILE A 18 5.53 -2.62 6.70
N GLY A 19 5.85 -2.74 8.00
CA GLY A 19 7.16 -2.47 8.56
C GLY A 19 8.26 -3.42 8.07
N ALA A 20 7.91 -4.58 7.51
CA ALA A 20 8.88 -5.51 6.97
C ALA A 20 9.16 -5.34 5.47
N ILE A 21 8.49 -4.44 4.75
CA ILE A 21 8.72 -4.20 3.31
C ILE A 21 9.78 -3.13 3.12
N ASP A 22 10.95 -3.52 2.58
CA ASP A 22 12.06 -2.63 2.26
C ASP A 22 11.76 -1.77 1.02
N ARG A 23 11.02 -0.67 1.22
CA ARG A 23 10.63 0.26 0.16
C ARG A 23 11.83 1.01 -0.43
N GLU A 24 12.81 1.36 0.41
CA GLU A 24 14.06 2.03 -0.05
C GLU A 24 14.88 1.10 -0.93
N GLY A 25 15.11 -0.14 -0.50
CA GLY A 25 15.80 -1.15 -1.29
C GLY A 25 15.08 -1.44 -2.60
N PHE A 26 13.75 -1.50 -2.60
CA PHE A 26 12.93 -1.67 -3.79
C PHE A 26 13.14 -0.50 -4.78
N VAL A 27 12.99 0.75 -4.34
CA VAL A 27 13.09 1.93 -5.22
C VAL A 27 14.51 2.15 -5.71
N ASN A 28 15.51 2.09 -4.81
CA ASN A 28 16.87 2.46 -5.14
C ASN A 28 17.60 1.36 -5.93
N THR A 29 17.30 0.08 -5.66
CA THR A 29 18.00 -1.04 -6.26
C THR A 29 17.21 -1.66 -7.41
N LEU A 30 15.95 -2.06 -7.17
CA LEU A 30 15.16 -2.79 -8.18
C LEU A 30 14.56 -1.89 -9.24
N MET A 31 14.15 -0.67 -8.86
CA MET A 31 13.65 0.34 -9.80
C MET A 31 14.78 1.24 -10.37
N GLU A 32 16.03 1.00 -9.97
CA GLU A 32 17.18 1.80 -10.42
C GLU A 32 16.98 3.32 -10.24
N GLY A 33 16.26 3.73 -9.19
CA GLY A 33 15.91 5.12 -8.90
C GLY A 33 14.87 5.74 -9.84
N ASN A 34 14.15 4.94 -10.65
CA ASN A 34 13.04 5.41 -11.50
C ASN A 34 11.75 5.68 -10.73
N GLY A 35 11.86 6.06 -9.47
CA GLY A 35 10.77 6.42 -8.56
C GLY A 35 11.30 7.14 -7.35
N SER A 36 10.41 7.43 -6.42
CA SER A 36 10.70 7.79 -5.03
C SER A 36 9.92 6.87 -4.11
N VAL A 37 10.40 6.65 -2.90
CA VAL A 37 9.63 5.97 -1.86
C VAL A 37 8.34 6.76 -1.62
N ALA A 38 7.25 6.07 -1.42
CA ALA A 38 5.97 6.68 -1.08
C ALA A 38 5.67 6.47 0.41
N GLU A 39 5.27 7.54 1.08
CA GLU A 39 4.74 7.51 2.45
C GLU A 39 3.21 7.47 2.43
N GLY A 40 2.60 7.96 1.36
CA GLY A 40 1.18 8.01 1.16
C GLY A 40 0.80 7.97 -0.34
N PRO A 41 -0.45 8.27 -0.68
CA PRO A 41 -0.93 8.24 -2.06
C PRO A 41 -0.43 9.41 -2.92
N PHE A 42 0.11 10.47 -2.30
CA PHE A 42 0.41 11.72 -2.99
C PHE A 42 1.89 12.06 -2.89
N PRO A 43 2.59 12.23 -4.04
CA PRO A 43 3.98 12.66 -4.04
C PRO A 43 4.24 13.95 -3.28
N SER A 44 5.45 14.11 -2.75
CA SER A 44 5.86 15.24 -1.88
C SER A 44 5.81 16.63 -2.52
N TYR A 45 5.65 16.73 -3.85
CA TYR A 45 5.43 18.02 -4.51
C TYR A 45 4.01 18.58 -4.35
N PHE A 46 3.04 17.78 -3.88
CA PHE A 46 1.75 18.29 -3.45
C PHE A 46 1.82 18.88 -2.04
N ALA A 47 1.05 19.93 -1.79
CA ALA A 47 0.97 20.54 -0.44
C ALA A 47 0.47 19.56 0.64
N PHE A 48 -0.29 18.55 0.22
CA PHE A 48 -0.83 17.44 1.03
C PHE A 48 -0.10 16.11 0.79
N GLY A 49 1.11 16.14 0.23
CA GLY A 49 1.87 14.94 -0.13
C GLY A 49 2.69 14.33 1.00
N ASP A 50 3.47 13.32 0.68
CA ASP A 50 4.26 12.46 1.59
C ASP A 50 4.99 13.18 2.73
N SER A 51 5.54 14.37 2.46
CA SER A 51 6.26 15.14 3.48
C SER A 51 5.40 15.63 4.63
N LYS A 52 4.11 15.39 4.62
CA LYS A 52 3.11 15.83 5.60
C LYS A 52 2.51 14.70 6.43
N VAL A 53 2.80 13.47 6.08
CA VAL A 53 2.28 12.26 6.72
C VAL A 53 3.42 11.36 7.19
N GLN A 54 3.10 10.39 8.03
CA GLN A 54 4.06 9.41 8.53
C GLN A 54 3.52 8.01 8.28
N GLU A 55 4.32 7.19 7.61
CA GLU A 55 4.09 5.77 7.39
C GLU A 55 5.08 4.96 8.25
N GLU A 56 4.76 3.71 8.51
CA GLU A 56 5.62 2.79 9.26
C GLU A 56 7.00 2.67 8.61
N SER A 57 8.04 2.78 9.44
CA SER A 57 9.42 2.63 9.01
C SER A 57 9.78 1.15 8.83
N TYR A 58 10.74 0.88 7.92
CA TYR A 58 11.27 -0.48 7.77
C TYR A 58 12.02 -0.91 9.04
N ASP A 59 11.41 -1.82 9.81
CA ASP A 59 11.98 -2.40 11.04
C ASP A 59 11.58 -3.86 11.20
N LEU A 60 12.52 -4.75 10.89
CA LEU A 60 12.30 -6.20 10.99
C LEU A 60 12.21 -6.72 12.44
N GLU A 61 12.84 -6.05 13.40
CA GLU A 61 12.78 -6.46 14.80
C GLU A 61 11.42 -6.11 15.39
N TYR A 62 11.00 -4.89 15.22
CA TYR A 62 9.66 -4.45 15.62
C TYR A 62 8.56 -5.27 14.95
N SER A 63 8.70 -5.56 13.65
CA SER A 63 7.74 -6.42 12.93
C SER A 63 7.64 -7.83 13.54
N ARG A 64 8.76 -8.42 13.99
CA ARG A 64 8.73 -9.72 14.69
C ARG A 64 8.07 -9.63 16.06
N GLU A 65 8.30 -8.55 16.80
CA GLU A 65 7.65 -8.30 18.09
C GLU A 65 6.13 -8.23 17.93
N LEU A 66 5.63 -7.49 16.95
CA LEU A 66 4.21 -7.39 16.62
C LEU A 66 3.59 -8.75 16.28
N LEU A 67 4.29 -9.57 15.48
CA LEU A 67 3.84 -10.94 15.17
C LEU A 67 3.77 -11.80 16.42
N ALA A 68 4.78 -11.75 17.28
CA ALA A 68 4.82 -12.51 18.54
C ALA A 68 3.68 -12.06 19.48
N GLU A 69 3.43 -10.75 19.62
CA GLU A 69 2.32 -10.21 20.40
C GLU A 69 0.95 -10.61 19.84
N ALA A 70 0.85 -10.77 18.50
CA ALA A 70 -0.33 -11.29 17.83
C ALA A 70 -0.47 -12.83 17.96
N GLY A 71 0.51 -13.50 18.58
CA GLY A 71 0.52 -14.94 18.82
C GLY A 71 1.06 -15.77 17.66
N TRP A 72 1.83 -15.17 16.77
CA TRP A 72 2.54 -15.85 15.68
C TRP A 72 4.00 -16.11 16.08
N THR A 73 4.39 -17.37 16.19
CA THR A 73 5.75 -17.79 16.59
C THR A 73 6.20 -18.97 15.76
N ASP A 74 7.49 -19.12 15.52
CA ASP A 74 8.07 -20.29 14.87
C ASP A 74 8.06 -21.46 15.88
N GLU A 75 7.06 -22.35 15.76
CA GLU A 75 6.82 -23.42 16.73
C GLU A 75 7.67 -24.66 16.45
N ASP A 76 8.05 -24.91 15.19
CA ASP A 76 8.77 -26.12 14.76
C ASP A 76 10.22 -25.86 14.34
N GLY A 77 10.66 -24.62 14.28
CA GLY A 77 12.03 -24.20 13.96
C GLY A 77 12.35 -24.21 12.47
N ASP A 78 11.35 -24.18 11.59
CA ASP A 78 11.56 -24.18 10.14
C ASP A 78 11.77 -22.77 9.54
N GLY A 79 11.67 -21.74 10.38
CA GLY A 79 11.89 -20.34 10.03
C GLY A 79 10.63 -19.61 9.55
N TYR A 80 9.47 -20.23 9.69
CA TYR A 80 8.18 -19.59 9.49
C TYR A 80 7.39 -19.52 10.79
N VAL A 81 6.46 -18.58 10.89
CA VAL A 81 5.66 -18.41 12.10
C VAL A 81 4.31 -19.10 11.96
N GLU A 82 3.87 -19.77 13.03
CA GLU A 82 2.60 -20.47 13.14
C GLU A 82 1.76 -19.88 14.29
N LYS A 83 0.46 -20.09 14.15
CA LYS A 83 -0.52 -19.89 15.20
C LYS A 83 -1.57 -20.99 15.13
N ASP A 84 -1.81 -21.69 16.23
CA ASP A 84 -2.72 -22.85 16.30
C ASP A 84 -2.34 -23.94 15.26
N GLY A 85 -1.04 -24.19 15.08
CA GLY A 85 -0.51 -25.16 14.13
C GLY A 85 -0.73 -24.80 12.65
N LYS A 86 -0.99 -23.53 12.35
CA LYS A 86 -1.16 -23.04 10.97
C LYS A 86 -0.13 -21.96 10.68
N ARG A 87 0.62 -22.16 9.60
CA ARG A 87 1.59 -21.20 9.08
C ARG A 87 0.93 -19.91 8.65
N LEU A 88 1.58 -18.77 8.93
CA LEU A 88 1.21 -17.47 8.40
C LEU A 88 1.61 -17.41 6.92
N THR A 89 0.61 -17.59 6.07
CA THR A 89 0.78 -17.55 4.60
C THR A 89 -0.07 -16.42 4.03
N ILE A 90 0.55 -15.54 3.24
CA ILE A 90 -0.10 -14.41 2.56
C ILE A 90 -0.18 -14.68 1.06
N CYS A 91 -1.38 -14.66 0.51
CA CYS A 91 -1.61 -14.67 -0.93
C CYS A 91 -1.49 -13.24 -1.48
N TRP A 92 -0.38 -12.97 -2.20
CA TRP A 92 -0.06 -11.68 -2.80
C TRP A 92 -0.48 -11.65 -4.26
N LEU A 93 -1.52 -10.88 -4.58
CA LEU A 93 -2.08 -10.76 -5.91
C LEU A 93 -1.56 -9.51 -6.62
N THR A 94 -1.10 -9.66 -7.86
CA THR A 94 -0.69 -8.56 -8.73
C THR A 94 -0.80 -8.95 -10.22
N TYR A 95 -0.33 -8.11 -11.13
CA TYR A 95 -0.42 -8.33 -12.56
C TYR A 95 0.85 -7.90 -13.33
N PRO A 96 1.17 -8.53 -14.49
CA PRO A 96 2.45 -8.36 -15.17
C PRO A 96 2.52 -7.16 -16.14
N SER A 97 1.43 -6.43 -16.38
CA SER A 97 1.43 -5.32 -17.35
C SER A 97 2.17 -4.06 -16.86
N ARG A 98 2.59 -4.06 -15.62
CA ARG A 98 3.44 -3.05 -14.97
C ARG A 98 4.65 -3.78 -14.39
N GLN A 99 5.85 -3.49 -14.89
CA GLN A 99 7.08 -4.22 -14.54
C GLN A 99 7.46 -4.10 -13.07
N GLU A 100 7.19 -2.97 -12.46
CA GLU A 100 7.46 -2.69 -11.05
C GLU A 100 6.66 -3.58 -10.09
N LEU A 101 5.46 -4.03 -10.47
CA LEU A 101 4.59 -4.78 -9.56
C LEU A 101 5.08 -6.22 -9.27
N PRO A 102 5.50 -7.03 -10.26
CA PRO A 102 6.15 -8.32 -9.97
C PRO A 102 7.44 -8.17 -9.16
N LEU A 103 8.26 -7.15 -9.45
CA LEU A 103 9.50 -6.88 -8.71
C LEU A 103 9.20 -6.55 -7.25
N LEU A 104 8.17 -5.74 -6.99
CA LEU A 104 7.73 -5.44 -5.62
C LEU A 104 7.25 -6.72 -4.90
N ALA A 105 6.50 -7.58 -5.59
CA ALA A 105 6.01 -8.82 -5.00
C ALA A 105 7.17 -9.75 -4.59
N GLU A 106 8.19 -9.89 -5.43
CA GLU A 106 9.39 -10.70 -5.14
C GLU A 106 10.22 -10.08 -4.01
N SER A 107 10.38 -8.75 -4.00
CA SER A 107 11.05 -8.02 -2.92
C SER A 107 10.33 -8.20 -1.59
N ALA A 108 9.02 -8.02 -1.58
CA ALA A 108 8.20 -8.22 -0.40
C ALA A 108 8.25 -9.67 0.10
N GLN A 109 8.19 -10.66 -0.79
CA GLN A 109 8.34 -12.09 -0.43
C GLN A 109 9.68 -12.34 0.27
N ALA A 110 10.79 -11.79 -0.26
CA ALA A 110 12.11 -11.95 0.32
C ALA A 110 12.24 -11.24 1.69
N SER A 111 11.62 -10.08 1.85
CA SER A 111 11.64 -9.33 3.10
C SER A 111 10.74 -9.97 4.17
N LEU A 112 9.52 -10.34 3.84
CA LEU A 112 8.56 -10.97 4.74
C LEU A 112 9.03 -12.34 5.24
N LYS A 113 9.77 -13.07 4.40
CA LYS A 113 10.43 -14.31 4.83
C LYS A 113 11.40 -14.10 5.99
N LYS A 114 12.06 -12.95 6.09
CA LYS A 114 13.00 -12.64 7.19
C LYS A 114 12.30 -12.55 8.55
N ILE A 115 11.00 -12.30 8.57
CA ILE A 115 10.16 -12.27 9.78
C ILE A 115 9.25 -13.50 9.89
N GLY A 116 9.51 -14.54 9.10
CA GLY A 116 8.80 -15.82 9.17
C GLY A 116 7.45 -15.87 8.44
N ILE A 117 7.12 -14.91 7.58
CA ILE A 117 5.89 -14.93 6.79
C ILE A 117 6.14 -15.60 5.44
N GLU A 118 5.32 -16.60 5.09
CA GLU A 118 5.28 -17.19 3.76
C GLU A 118 4.44 -16.33 2.82
N VAL A 119 4.97 -15.97 1.65
CA VAL A 119 4.21 -15.22 0.63
C VAL A 119 4.05 -16.07 -0.63
N GLN A 120 2.81 -16.26 -1.05
CA GLN A 120 2.45 -16.92 -2.29
C GLN A 120 2.05 -15.88 -3.34
N ILE A 121 2.95 -15.63 -4.30
CA ILE A 121 2.75 -14.63 -5.34
C ILE A 121 1.82 -15.18 -6.44
N GLN A 122 0.74 -14.46 -6.70
CA GLN A 122 -0.15 -14.65 -7.84
C GLN A 122 -0.04 -13.45 -8.79
N CYS A 123 0.86 -13.55 -9.78
CA CYS A 123 1.01 -12.53 -10.81
C CYS A 123 0.28 -12.98 -12.09
N THR A 124 -0.85 -12.35 -12.41
CA THR A 124 -1.69 -12.79 -13.54
C THR A 124 -2.43 -11.66 -14.22
N ALA A 125 -2.59 -11.74 -15.55
CA ALA A 125 -3.42 -10.81 -16.30
C ALA A 125 -4.92 -10.88 -15.90
N ASN A 126 -5.36 -12.02 -15.36
CA ASN A 126 -6.75 -12.22 -14.90
C ASN A 126 -6.99 -11.82 -13.44
N HIS A 127 -6.14 -10.94 -12.88
CA HIS A 127 -6.20 -10.50 -11.48
C HIS A 127 -7.59 -9.97 -11.06
N LEU A 128 -8.34 -9.29 -11.95
CA LEU A 128 -9.67 -8.77 -11.65
C LEU A 128 -10.71 -9.87 -11.37
N GLU A 129 -10.56 -11.05 -11.98
CA GLU A 129 -11.42 -12.19 -11.66
C GLU A 129 -11.06 -12.81 -10.30
N LEU A 130 -9.76 -12.84 -9.97
CA LEU A 130 -9.29 -13.33 -8.67
C LEU A 130 -9.70 -12.39 -7.54
N LEU A 131 -9.67 -11.08 -7.77
CA LEU A 131 -10.20 -10.09 -6.81
C LEU A 131 -11.66 -10.39 -6.45
N LYS A 132 -12.51 -10.65 -7.46
CA LYS A 132 -13.93 -10.97 -7.24
C LYS A 132 -14.15 -12.29 -6.48
N LYS A 133 -13.23 -13.25 -6.60
CA LYS A 133 -13.31 -14.53 -5.88
C LYS A 133 -12.92 -14.40 -4.41
N GLY A 134 -12.24 -13.32 -4.02
CA GLY A 134 -11.82 -13.04 -2.64
C GLY A 134 -10.66 -13.91 -2.13
N ASN A 135 -10.03 -14.73 -2.97
CA ASN A 135 -8.91 -15.61 -2.58
C ASN A 135 -7.57 -14.87 -2.69
N TRP A 136 -7.41 -13.81 -1.94
CA TRP A 136 -6.20 -13.01 -1.85
C TRP A 136 -6.17 -12.28 -0.49
N ASP A 137 -4.98 -11.96 -0.03
CA ASP A 137 -4.75 -11.23 1.23
C ASP A 137 -4.21 -9.82 0.97
N VAL A 138 -3.24 -9.71 0.05
CA VAL A 138 -2.67 -8.43 -0.38
C VAL A 138 -2.89 -8.28 -1.89
N TYR A 139 -3.40 -7.14 -2.31
CA TYR A 139 -3.48 -6.78 -3.73
C TYR A 139 -2.69 -5.52 -4.02
N VAL A 140 -1.73 -5.62 -4.92
CA VAL A 140 -0.88 -4.49 -5.31
C VAL A 140 -1.16 -4.09 -6.75
N SER A 141 -1.39 -2.78 -6.92
CA SER A 141 -1.70 -2.18 -8.22
C SER A 141 -1.12 -0.77 -8.35
N ALA A 142 -0.93 -0.33 -9.59
CA ALA A 142 -0.59 1.05 -9.91
C ALA A 142 -1.86 1.85 -10.23
N PHE A 143 -1.93 3.09 -9.76
CA PHE A 143 -3.04 4.00 -10.03
C PHE A 143 -2.58 5.47 -10.07
N VAL A 144 -3.44 6.34 -10.56
CA VAL A 144 -3.23 7.79 -10.53
C VAL A 144 -4.00 8.33 -9.32
N SER A 145 -3.32 8.99 -8.40
CA SER A 145 -3.91 9.47 -7.15
C SER A 145 -4.61 10.83 -7.28
N ALA A 146 -4.04 11.77 -8.06
CA ALA A 146 -4.58 13.11 -8.21
C ALA A 146 -4.52 13.56 -9.69
N PRO A 147 -5.39 13.05 -10.59
CA PRO A 147 -5.34 13.33 -12.02
C PRO A 147 -5.57 14.80 -12.36
N THR A 148 -6.29 15.53 -11.52
CA THR A 148 -6.57 16.97 -11.66
C THR A 148 -5.79 17.83 -10.68
N GLY A 149 -4.89 17.22 -9.87
CA GLY A 149 -4.22 17.89 -8.76
C GLY A 149 -5.06 18.01 -7.49
N ASP A 150 -6.28 17.46 -7.48
CA ASP A 150 -7.19 17.47 -6.34
C ASP A 150 -7.11 16.13 -5.57
N PRO A 151 -6.99 16.13 -4.21
CA PRO A 151 -6.85 14.94 -3.40
C PRO A 151 -8.13 14.10 -3.30
N GLU A 152 -9.31 14.69 -3.46
CA GLU A 152 -10.61 14.04 -3.27
C GLU A 152 -10.79 12.82 -4.16
N TYR A 153 -10.24 12.86 -5.39
CA TYR A 153 -10.33 11.75 -6.33
C TYR A 153 -9.81 10.40 -5.77
N PHE A 154 -8.70 10.43 -5.04
CA PHE A 154 -8.13 9.21 -4.48
C PHE A 154 -9.08 8.60 -3.44
N PHE A 155 -9.54 9.39 -2.50
CA PHE A 155 -10.38 8.93 -1.40
C PHE A 155 -11.73 8.41 -1.92
N THR A 156 -12.43 9.19 -2.74
CA THR A 156 -13.72 8.81 -3.32
C THR A 156 -13.65 7.60 -4.23
N THR A 157 -12.51 7.36 -4.88
CA THR A 157 -12.34 6.23 -5.80
C THR A 157 -11.92 4.94 -5.09
N HIS A 158 -11.08 5.04 -4.05
CA HIS A 158 -10.39 3.88 -3.46
C HIS A 158 -10.72 3.58 -2.01
N CYS A 159 -11.12 4.58 -1.21
CA CYS A 159 -11.08 4.46 0.25
C CYS A 159 -12.45 4.44 0.93
N LEU A 160 -13.47 5.08 0.37
CA LEU A 160 -14.80 5.10 0.99
C LEU A 160 -15.52 3.77 0.79
N GLN A 161 -16.48 3.47 1.67
CA GLN A 161 -17.21 2.20 1.68
C GLN A 161 -17.82 1.86 0.32
N ASP A 162 -18.45 2.83 -0.35
CA ASP A 162 -19.12 2.65 -1.63
C ASP A 162 -18.21 2.91 -2.85
N SER A 163 -16.91 3.12 -2.63
CA SER A 163 -15.96 3.37 -3.70
C SER A 163 -15.84 2.21 -4.67
N SER A 164 -15.90 2.49 -5.95
CA SER A 164 -15.86 1.47 -7.02
C SER A 164 -14.57 0.62 -7.03
N LYS A 165 -13.50 1.14 -6.46
CA LYS A 165 -12.18 0.49 -6.37
C LYS A 165 -11.73 0.21 -4.94
N ASN A 166 -12.61 0.31 -3.95
CA ASN A 166 -12.36 -0.21 -2.61
C ASN A 166 -12.35 -1.75 -2.66
N ARG A 167 -11.21 -2.32 -3.02
CA ARG A 167 -11.05 -3.76 -3.25
C ARG A 167 -10.94 -4.55 -1.95
N GLY A 168 -10.41 -3.92 -0.90
CA GLY A 168 -10.19 -4.51 0.41
C GLY A 168 -11.41 -4.51 1.32
N GLY A 169 -12.48 -3.81 0.94
CA GLY A 169 -13.63 -3.62 1.82
C GLY A 169 -13.32 -2.75 3.04
N TYR A 170 -12.38 -1.81 2.88
CA TYR A 170 -12.02 -0.87 3.93
C TYR A 170 -13.22 0.02 4.31
N TYR A 171 -13.36 0.30 5.60
CA TYR A 171 -14.33 1.24 6.13
C TYR A 171 -13.74 1.97 7.34
N SER A 172 -13.86 3.27 7.36
CA SER A 172 -13.54 4.13 8.49
C SER A 172 -14.58 5.24 8.60
N GLU A 173 -15.28 5.30 9.73
CA GLU A 173 -16.28 6.35 10.01
C GLU A 173 -15.60 7.74 10.00
N THR A 174 -14.39 7.82 10.52
CA THR A 174 -13.59 9.06 10.53
C THR A 174 -13.31 9.53 9.10
N LEU A 175 -12.89 8.62 8.21
CA LEU A 175 -12.60 8.95 6.83
C LEU A 175 -13.85 9.42 6.07
N GLU A 176 -15.00 8.75 6.29
CA GLU A 176 -16.28 9.16 5.69
C GLU A 176 -16.71 10.56 6.16
N MET A 177 -16.50 10.90 7.44
CA MET A 177 -16.80 12.24 7.96
C MET A 177 -15.85 13.31 7.39
N LEU A 178 -14.57 13.01 7.28
CA LEU A 178 -13.58 13.93 6.70
C LEU A 178 -13.85 14.18 5.22
N GLU A 179 -14.26 13.15 4.48
CA GLU A 179 -14.62 13.30 3.05
C GLU A 179 -15.83 14.22 2.88
N GLN A 180 -16.87 14.08 3.71
CA GLN A 180 -18.02 14.99 3.67
C GLN A 180 -17.63 16.44 3.90
N GLN A 181 -16.60 16.72 4.74
CA GLN A 181 -16.06 18.06 4.91
C GLN A 181 -15.26 18.50 3.69
N LEU A 182 -14.39 17.60 3.15
CA LEU A 182 -13.56 17.90 1.99
C LEU A 182 -14.39 18.23 0.74
N SER A 183 -15.46 17.47 0.48
CA SER A 183 -16.34 17.68 -0.67
C SER A 183 -17.11 19.00 -0.62
N GLY A 184 -17.36 19.54 0.57
CA GLY A 184 -18.03 20.84 0.78
C GLY A 184 -17.09 22.03 0.96
N GLU A 185 -15.77 21.80 1.08
CA GLU A 185 -14.78 22.86 1.34
C GLU A 185 -14.18 23.39 0.04
N PHE A 186 -14.10 24.72 -0.11
CA PHE A 186 -13.54 25.41 -1.28
C PHE A 186 -12.26 26.18 -0.97
N ASP A 187 -11.92 26.34 0.30
CA ASP A 187 -10.66 26.96 0.72
C ASP A 187 -9.50 25.97 0.52
N THR A 188 -8.51 26.37 -0.25
CA THR A 188 -7.39 25.47 -0.64
C THR A 188 -6.54 25.04 0.56
N GLU A 189 -6.35 25.91 1.56
CA GLU A 189 -5.55 25.56 2.74
C GLU A 189 -6.28 24.53 3.59
N LYS A 190 -7.58 24.73 3.84
CA LYS A 190 -8.39 23.77 4.57
C LYS A 190 -8.56 22.44 3.84
N ARG A 191 -8.70 22.45 2.51
CA ARG A 191 -8.68 21.21 1.70
C ARG A 191 -7.37 20.45 1.87
N THR A 192 -6.26 21.19 1.92
CA THR A 192 -4.93 20.61 2.15
C THR A 192 -4.85 19.95 3.53
N GLU A 193 -5.32 20.64 4.59
CA GLU A 193 -5.35 20.10 5.96
C GLU A 193 -6.21 18.83 6.04
N LEU A 194 -7.41 18.86 5.49
CA LEU A 194 -8.32 17.72 5.46
C LEU A 194 -7.69 16.53 4.70
N ALA A 195 -7.05 16.78 3.56
CA ALA A 195 -6.40 15.71 2.79
C ALA A 195 -5.22 15.06 3.56
N ILE A 196 -4.46 15.84 4.32
CA ILE A 196 -3.40 15.34 5.20
C ILE A 196 -4.00 14.46 6.32
N GLU A 197 -5.04 14.95 6.99
CA GLU A 197 -5.72 14.22 8.06
C GLU A 197 -6.33 12.90 7.54
N MET A 198 -6.99 12.94 6.38
CA MET A 198 -7.54 11.75 5.73
C MET A 198 -6.45 10.74 5.35
N THR A 199 -5.32 11.22 4.85
CA THR A 199 -4.19 10.35 4.51
C THR A 199 -3.60 9.71 5.75
N GLN A 200 -3.39 10.48 6.83
CA GLN A 200 -2.86 9.92 8.07
C GLN A 200 -3.83 8.92 8.70
N THR A 201 -5.13 9.20 8.72
CA THR A 201 -6.16 8.23 9.17
C THR A 201 -6.07 6.92 8.40
N LEU A 202 -5.88 7.00 7.07
CA LEU A 202 -5.76 5.82 6.23
C LEU A 202 -4.51 4.98 6.52
N LEU A 203 -3.38 5.65 6.86
CA LEU A 203 -2.13 5.00 7.23
C LEU A 203 -2.24 4.37 8.62
N ASP A 204 -2.78 5.08 9.60
CA ASP A 204 -2.96 4.62 10.98
C ASP A 204 -3.89 3.38 11.08
N ASP A 205 -4.81 3.22 10.14
CA ASP A 205 -5.69 2.03 10.04
C ASP A 205 -4.97 0.79 9.43
N HIS A 206 -3.74 0.93 8.95
CA HIS A 206 -2.89 -0.13 8.36
C HIS A 206 -3.60 -0.99 7.30
N MET A 207 -4.57 -0.42 6.58
CA MET A 207 -5.29 -1.14 5.50
C MET A 207 -4.70 -0.90 4.12
N PHE A 208 -3.84 0.09 4.00
CA PHE A 208 -3.08 0.43 2.81
C PHE A 208 -1.59 0.55 3.15
N PHE A 209 -0.73 0.26 2.18
CA PHE A 209 0.65 0.73 2.19
C PHE A 209 1.01 1.24 0.80
N PHE A 210 1.90 2.19 0.75
CA PHE A 210 2.34 2.82 -0.49
C PHE A 210 3.83 2.51 -0.71
N ALA A 211 4.15 1.91 -1.86
CA ALA A 211 5.51 1.44 -2.11
C ALA A 211 6.38 2.50 -2.79
N SER A 212 5.86 3.11 -3.85
CA SER A 212 6.63 4.07 -4.65
C SER A 212 5.77 4.98 -5.49
N HIS A 213 6.28 6.19 -5.75
CA HIS A 213 5.81 7.06 -6.82
C HIS A 213 6.72 6.92 -8.03
N LEU A 214 6.13 6.60 -9.18
CA LEU A 214 6.88 6.41 -10.42
C LEU A 214 7.31 7.76 -11.02
N LYS A 215 8.56 7.85 -11.50
CA LYS A 215 9.00 8.94 -12.35
C LYS A 215 8.51 8.68 -13.77
N MET A 216 7.78 9.65 -14.32
CA MET A 216 7.32 9.63 -15.71
C MET A 216 8.27 10.47 -16.56
N SER A 217 8.76 9.90 -17.65
CA SER A 217 9.63 10.59 -18.59
C SER A 217 8.93 10.74 -19.93
N MET A 218 8.98 11.95 -20.51
CA MET A 218 8.61 12.17 -21.92
C MET A 218 9.88 12.14 -22.77
N VAL A 219 9.84 11.33 -23.82
CA VAL A 219 10.91 11.26 -24.81
C VAL A 219 10.42 11.87 -26.11
N SER A 220 11.15 12.86 -26.62
CA SER A 220 10.84 13.52 -27.92
C SER A 220 11.97 13.35 -28.89
N GLY A 221 11.67 13.40 -30.20
CA GLY A 221 12.65 13.51 -31.25
C GLY A 221 13.40 14.85 -31.23
N GLU A 222 14.54 14.92 -31.91
CA GLU A 222 15.32 16.15 -32.05
C GLU A 222 14.47 17.27 -32.67
N GLY A 223 14.51 18.47 -32.08
CA GLY A 223 13.78 19.65 -32.57
C GLY A 223 12.35 19.80 -32.03
N VAL A 224 11.83 18.86 -31.23
CA VAL A 224 10.56 19.02 -30.53
C VAL A 224 10.79 19.76 -29.21
N THR A 225 10.16 20.95 -29.07
CA THR A 225 10.28 21.82 -27.88
C THR A 225 8.89 22.11 -27.30
N GLY A 226 8.84 22.58 -26.03
CA GLY A 226 7.59 22.98 -25.39
C GLY A 226 6.78 21.81 -24.81
N LEU A 227 7.41 20.66 -24.57
CA LEU A 227 6.83 19.58 -23.78
C LEU A 227 7.02 19.92 -22.29
N THR A 228 5.94 20.14 -21.58
CA THR A 228 5.92 20.42 -20.13
C THR A 228 4.99 19.44 -19.43
#